data_efaf1fab40dc246ae4aa6b04c28c87d9
#
_entry.id   efaf1fab40dc246ae4aa6b04c28c87d9
#
_cell.length_a   1.000
_cell.length_b   1.000
_cell.length_c   1.000
_cell.angle_alpha   90.00
_cell.angle_beta   90.00
_cell.angle_gamma   90.00
#
_symmetry.space_group_name_H-M   'P 1'
#
loop_
_entity.id
_entity.type
_entity.pdbx_description
1 polymer ?
#
loop_
_entity_poly.entity_id
_entity_poly.type
_entity_poly.pdbx_seq_one_letter_code
_entity_poly.pdbx_strand_id
1 'polypeptide(L)'
;IPFYTKIEKAIFENNPDVIILSTPPVSRIKDLKICAKYDLPVLVEKPLAVNFKEAKNLVKFMNLNKLIMMVGLNFRYLPATLEKIKLINSNKVGQPKFARFVYERWRDGRIKRLNKYPLTMDQPMLWEQSIHHFDLIRFVYNSDVKSVFATTSNPSWSMYKNDTNVNAILELKNGIIINYVGNWQSNSQTLNFEWRTECEKGIIIQKKQFEDLYYKPFKSSVEKKIKLRKIKMWFDDANLLLNDFFDTIKAKKNIYKINSDHLKSLVIVDACIKSSKSGKKIQIKANNY
;
A
#
# COMPACT_ATOMS: atom_id res chain seq x y z
N ILE A 1 -26.13 -14.28 9.13
CA ILE A 1 -25.15 -13.54 9.95
C ILE A 1 -25.93 -12.45 10.67
N PRO A 2 -25.83 -12.35 12.01
CA PRO A 2 -26.51 -11.29 12.76
C PRO A 2 -25.99 -9.91 12.34
N PHE A 3 -26.88 -8.92 12.36
CA PHE A 3 -26.59 -7.53 12.02
C PHE A 3 -26.77 -6.61 13.22
N TYR A 4 -25.80 -5.73 13.46
CA TYR A 4 -25.81 -4.80 14.59
C TYR A 4 -25.50 -3.38 14.13
N THR A 5 -26.11 -2.40 14.77
CA THR A 5 -25.85 -0.98 14.54
C THR A 5 -24.80 -0.40 15.50
N LYS A 6 -24.43 -1.17 16.55
CA LYS A 6 -23.40 -0.79 17.54
C LYS A 6 -22.37 -1.90 17.68
N ILE A 7 -21.10 -1.56 17.50
CA ILE A 7 -19.98 -2.51 17.58
C ILE A 7 -19.89 -3.17 18.96
N GLU A 8 -20.12 -2.43 20.06
CA GLU A 8 -20.07 -2.99 21.42
C GLU A 8 -21.11 -4.08 21.63
N LYS A 9 -22.34 -3.89 21.10
CA LYS A 9 -23.39 -4.90 21.17
C LYS A 9 -23.01 -6.14 20.36
N ALA A 10 -22.46 -5.95 19.16
CA ALA A 10 -21.98 -7.06 18.33
C ALA A 10 -20.89 -7.89 19.05
N ILE A 11 -19.96 -7.23 19.70
CA ILE A 11 -18.87 -7.88 20.45
C ILE A 11 -19.47 -8.66 21.64
N PHE A 12 -20.32 -8.01 22.44
CA PHE A 12 -20.91 -8.61 23.63
C PHE A 12 -21.74 -9.86 23.33
N GLU A 13 -22.56 -9.84 22.27
CA GLU A 13 -23.44 -10.97 21.93
C GLU A 13 -22.74 -12.11 21.18
N ASN A 14 -21.61 -11.87 20.52
CA ASN A 14 -20.96 -12.89 19.69
C ASN A 14 -19.57 -13.32 20.19
N ASN A 15 -19.01 -12.62 21.19
CA ASN A 15 -17.68 -12.90 21.76
C ASN A 15 -16.60 -13.24 20.70
N PRO A 16 -16.31 -12.33 19.76
CA PRO A 16 -15.37 -12.61 18.68
C PRO A 16 -13.92 -12.65 19.18
N ASP A 17 -13.06 -13.42 18.50
CA ASP A 17 -11.62 -13.46 18.78
C ASP A 17 -10.84 -12.31 18.11
N VAL A 18 -11.38 -11.72 17.04
CA VAL A 18 -10.76 -10.64 16.26
C VAL A 18 -11.81 -9.72 15.65
N ILE A 19 -11.39 -8.51 15.26
CA ILE A 19 -12.23 -7.57 14.52
C ILE A 19 -11.62 -7.27 13.16
N ILE A 20 -12.45 -7.30 12.12
CA ILE A 20 -12.11 -6.76 10.78
C ILE A 20 -12.80 -5.40 10.65
N LEU A 21 -11.99 -4.33 10.62
CA LEU A 21 -12.48 -2.95 10.56
C LEU A 21 -12.39 -2.41 9.14
N SER A 22 -13.48 -2.49 8.38
CA SER A 22 -13.58 -2.06 6.97
C SER A 22 -14.24 -0.69 6.79
N THR A 23 -14.41 0.07 7.88
CA THR A 23 -14.95 1.43 7.85
C THR A 23 -14.01 2.42 7.15
N PRO A 24 -14.52 3.56 6.61
CA PRO A 24 -13.68 4.63 6.09
C PRO A 24 -12.61 5.11 7.09
N PRO A 25 -11.47 5.67 6.63
CA PRO A 25 -10.35 6.04 7.49
C PRO A 25 -10.60 7.28 8.37
N VAL A 26 -11.85 7.63 8.59
CA VAL A 26 -12.26 8.79 9.39
C VAL A 26 -12.72 8.33 10.76
N SER A 27 -12.19 8.94 11.82
CA SER A 27 -12.61 8.67 13.22
C SER A 27 -12.37 7.24 13.73
N ARG A 28 -11.44 6.49 13.14
CA ARG A 28 -11.08 5.11 13.54
C ARG A 28 -10.67 4.95 15.00
N ILE A 29 -10.20 6.02 15.63
CA ILE A 29 -9.83 5.99 17.06
C ILE A 29 -10.99 5.54 17.95
N LYS A 30 -12.24 5.87 17.60
CA LYS A 30 -13.42 5.45 18.36
C LYS A 30 -13.60 3.94 18.34
N ASP A 31 -13.49 3.35 17.14
CA ASP A 31 -13.63 1.90 16.94
C ASP A 31 -12.46 1.16 17.61
N LEU A 32 -11.22 1.67 17.44
CA LEU A 32 -10.05 1.07 18.07
C LEU A 32 -10.07 1.13 19.60
N LYS A 33 -10.67 2.19 20.19
CA LYS A 33 -10.89 2.25 21.66
C LYS A 33 -11.85 1.16 22.14
N ILE A 34 -12.89 0.85 21.35
CA ILE A 34 -13.81 -0.24 21.66
C ILE A 34 -13.07 -1.59 21.56
N CYS A 35 -12.32 -1.81 20.48
CA CYS A 35 -11.51 -3.03 20.35
C CYS A 35 -10.53 -3.21 21.52
N ALA A 36 -9.87 -2.12 21.95
CA ALA A 36 -8.96 -2.13 23.09
C ALA A 36 -9.66 -2.45 24.42
N LYS A 37 -10.87 -1.95 24.64
CA LYS A 37 -11.67 -2.24 25.84
C LYS A 37 -11.97 -3.74 26.00
N TYR A 38 -12.09 -4.46 24.87
CA TYR A 38 -12.36 -5.91 24.83
C TYR A 38 -11.15 -6.76 24.50
N ASP A 39 -9.94 -6.18 24.49
CA ASP A 39 -8.66 -6.85 24.22
C ASP A 39 -8.61 -7.58 22.86
N LEU A 40 -9.25 -7.01 21.84
CA LEU A 40 -9.41 -7.63 20.52
C LEU A 40 -8.38 -7.16 19.50
N PRO A 41 -7.61 -8.09 18.89
CA PRO A 41 -6.76 -7.79 17.74
C PRO A 41 -7.59 -7.31 16.53
N VAL A 42 -7.02 -6.39 15.73
CA VAL A 42 -7.73 -5.74 14.63
C VAL A 42 -7.00 -5.90 13.31
N LEU A 43 -7.69 -6.39 12.29
CA LEU A 43 -7.31 -6.20 10.89
C LEU A 43 -8.06 -4.97 10.36
N VAL A 44 -7.35 -3.92 9.98
CA VAL A 44 -7.96 -2.65 9.58
C VAL A 44 -7.72 -2.36 8.10
N GLU A 45 -8.75 -1.89 7.39
CA GLU A 45 -8.63 -1.46 5.99
C GLU A 45 -7.70 -0.24 5.82
N LYS A 46 -6.99 -0.23 4.67
CA LYS A 46 -6.16 0.90 4.24
C LYS A 46 -7.03 2.07 3.68
N PRO A 47 -6.51 3.30 3.72
CA PRO A 47 -5.40 3.75 4.54
C PRO A 47 -5.79 3.75 6.00
N LEU A 48 -4.82 3.61 6.90
CA LEU A 48 -5.10 3.61 8.35
C LEU A 48 -5.78 4.90 8.81
N ALA A 49 -5.38 6.04 8.22
CA ALA A 49 -5.93 7.36 8.49
C ALA A 49 -5.81 8.26 7.25
N VAL A 50 -6.43 9.43 7.27
CA VAL A 50 -6.42 10.43 6.18
C VAL A 50 -5.22 11.38 6.24
N ASN A 51 -4.38 11.28 7.28
CA ASN A 51 -3.12 12.01 7.41
C ASN A 51 -2.14 11.25 8.31
N PHE A 52 -0.86 11.60 8.17
CA PHE A 52 0.23 10.88 8.84
C PHE A 52 0.22 11.06 10.37
N LYS A 53 -0.14 12.25 10.86
CA LYS A 53 -0.20 12.55 12.31
C LYS A 53 -1.25 11.68 13.00
N GLU A 54 -2.43 11.55 12.40
CA GLU A 54 -3.50 10.69 12.92
C GLU A 54 -3.06 9.22 12.90
N ALA A 55 -2.48 8.72 11.80
CA ALA A 55 -1.98 7.36 11.74
C ALA A 55 -0.97 7.04 12.86
N LYS A 56 -0.02 7.96 13.14
CA LYS A 56 0.93 7.82 14.28
C LYS A 56 0.20 7.73 15.61
N ASN A 57 -0.83 8.52 15.82
CA ASN A 57 -1.60 8.50 17.07
C ASN A 57 -2.35 7.18 17.25
N LEU A 58 -2.93 6.61 16.16
CA LEU A 58 -3.59 5.31 16.19
C LEU A 58 -2.60 4.18 16.52
N VAL A 59 -1.43 4.17 15.87
CA VAL A 59 -0.36 3.19 16.14
C VAL A 59 0.13 3.31 17.59
N LYS A 60 0.38 4.54 18.06
CA LYS A 60 0.78 4.77 19.47
C LYS A 60 -0.27 4.24 20.44
N PHE A 61 -1.56 4.50 20.18
CA PHE A 61 -2.66 4.02 21.01
C PHE A 61 -2.67 2.48 21.08
N MET A 62 -2.59 1.79 19.93
CA MET A 62 -2.59 0.32 19.90
C MET A 62 -1.35 -0.28 20.55
N ASN A 63 -0.18 0.35 20.41
CA ASN A 63 1.06 -0.07 21.07
C ASN A 63 0.97 0.07 22.60
N LEU A 64 0.40 1.16 23.10
CA LEU A 64 0.19 1.38 24.54
C LEU A 64 -0.76 0.33 25.17
N ASN A 65 -1.75 -0.11 24.40
CA ASN A 65 -2.67 -1.17 24.81
C ASN A 65 -2.15 -2.58 24.52
N LYS A 66 -0.92 -2.72 23.96
CA LYS A 66 -0.28 -4.00 23.61
C LYS A 66 -1.13 -4.88 22.67
N LEU A 67 -1.93 -4.27 21.81
CA LEU A 67 -2.80 -4.95 20.86
C LEU A 67 -2.25 -4.95 19.45
N ILE A 68 -2.46 -6.05 18.75
CA ILE A 68 -2.10 -6.19 17.34
C ILE A 68 -3.12 -5.41 16.49
N MET A 69 -2.60 -4.50 15.66
CA MET A 69 -3.35 -3.85 14.58
C MET A 69 -2.59 -4.04 13.27
N MET A 70 -3.09 -4.93 12.42
CA MET A 70 -2.52 -5.15 11.09
C MET A 70 -3.34 -4.41 10.03
N VAL A 71 -2.66 -3.76 9.07
CA VAL A 71 -3.35 -3.06 7.98
C VAL A 71 -3.51 -3.96 6.76
N GLY A 72 -4.69 -3.95 6.15
CA GLY A 72 -5.09 -4.78 5.02
C GLY A 72 -4.39 -4.41 3.71
N LEU A 73 -3.16 -4.87 3.51
CA LEU A 73 -2.33 -4.63 2.34
C LEU A 73 -2.28 -5.88 1.45
N ASN A 74 -3.45 -6.28 0.94
CA ASN A 74 -3.66 -7.52 0.20
C ASN A 74 -2.82 -7.67 -1.08
N PHE A 75 -2.35 -6.57 -1.71
CA PHE A 75 -1.51 -6.65 -2.90
C PHE A 75 -0.16 -7.33 -2.67
N ARG A 76 0.29 -7.44 -1.42
CA ARG A 76 1.48 -8.23 -1.05
C ARG A 76 1.34 -9.71 -1.42
N TYR A 77 0.12 -10.23 -1.43
CA TYR A 77 -0.20 -11.66 -1.62
C TYR A 77 -0.60 -12.01 -3.05
N LEU A 78 -0.54 -11.04 -3.96
CA LEU A 78 -0.80 -11.29 -5.38
C LEU A 78 0.29 -12.16 -6.00
N PRO A 79 -0.06 -13.11 -6.90
CA PRO A 79 0.90 -14.02 -7.53
C PRO A 79 2.08 -13.31 -8.20
N ALA A 80 1.81 -12.19 -8.90
CA ALA A 80 2.87 -11.42 -9.55
C ALA A 80 3.85 -10.81 -8.52
N THR A 81 3.36 -10.35 -7.37
CA THR A 81 4.20 -9.83 -6.27
C THR A 81 5.09 -10.93 -5.69
N LEU A 82 4.51 -12.07 -5.35
CA LEU A 82 5.24 -13.18 -4.75
C LEU A 82 6.28 -13.78 -5.70
N GLU A 83 5.95 -13.94 -6.99
CA GLU A 83 6.90 -14.44 -7.99
C GLU A 83 8.00 -13.42 -8.29
N LYS A 84 7.72 -12.11 -8.27
CA LYS A 84 8.75 -11.07 -8.39
C LYS A 84 9.77 -11.16 -7.25
N ILE A 85 9.32 -11.34 -6.01
CA ILE A 85 10.19 -11.55 -4.84
C ILE A 85 11.04 -12.81 -5.02
N LYS A 86 10.45 -13.93 -5.47
CA LYS A 86 11.20 -15.17 -5.72
C LYS A 86 12.27 -14.98 -6.79
N LEU A 87 11.98 -14.27 -7.89
CA LEU A 87 12.96 -13.97 -8.93
C LEU A 87 14.13 -13.17 -8.38
N ILE A 88 13.87 -12.14 -7.60
CA ILE A 88 14.92 -11.30 -6.99
C ILE A 88 15.78 -12.14 -6.03
N ASN A 89 15.14 -12.92 -5.15
CA ASN A 89 15.83 -13.72 -4.14
C ASN A 89 16.60 -14.92 -4.72
N SER A 90 16.20 -15.43 -5.90
CA SER A 90 16.87 -16.55 -6.56
C SER A 90 18.21 -16.20 -7.20
N ASN A 91 18.62 -14.93 -7.17
CA ASN A 91 19.79 -14.40 -7.86
C ASN A 91 19.81 -14.62 -9.39
N LYS A 92 18.70 -15.11 -9.97
CA LYS A 92 18.55 -15.33 -11.42
C LYS A 92 18.68 -14.05 -12.22
N VAL A 93 18.17 -12.95 -11.67
CA VAL A 93 18.18 -11.61 -12.27
C VAL A 93 19.33 -10.74 -11.73
N GLY A 94 20.04 -11.18 -10.69
CA GLY A 94 21.01 -10.35 -9.96
C GLY A 94 20.32 -9.28 -9.11
N GLN A 95 21.10 -8.37 -8.54
CA GLN A 95 20.57 -7.33 -7.65
C GLN A 95 19.80 -6.26 -8.42
N PRO A 96 18.61 -5.86 -7.98
CA PRO A 96 17.89 -4.70 -8.52
C PRO A 96 18.67 -3.40 -8.30
N LYS A 97 18.69 -2.53 -9.31
CA LYS A 97 19.39 -1.22 -9.25
C LYS A 97 18.45 -0.05 -9.49
N PHE A 98 17.54 -0.22 -10.44
CA PHE A 98 16.62 0.84 -10.86
C PHE A 98 15.25 0.26 -11.18
N ALA A 99 14.18 1.01 -10.89
CA ALA A 99 12.84 0.61 -11.32
C ALA A 99 12.01 1.80 -11.81
N ARG A 100 11.07 1.48 -12.70
CA ARG A 100 10.00 2.38 -13.09
C ARG A 100 8.67 1.74 -12.71
N PHE A 101 7.83 2.51 -12.01
CA PHE A 101 6.48 2.12 -11.62
C PHE A 101 5.49 3.15 -12.17
N VAL A 102 4.66 2.76 -13.10
CA VAL A 102 3.65 3.61 -13.75
C VAL A 102 2.26 3.04 -13.47
N TYR A 103 1.35 3.91 -13.06
CA TYR A 103 -0.06 3.61 -12.87
C TYR A 103 -0.89 4.84 -13.25
N GLU A 104 -1.51 4.80 -14.41
CA GLU A 104 -2.30 5.90 -14.94
C GLU A 104 -3.64 5.39 -15.44
N ARG A 105 -4.73 5.97 -14.96
CA ARG A 105 -6.08 5.62 -15.37
C ARG A 105 -7.05 6.79 -15.21
N TRP A 106 -8.14 6.73 -15.93
CA TRP A 106 -9.33 7.48 -15.56
C TRP A 106 -10.06 6.79 -14.42
N ARG A 107 -10.17 7.45 -13.25
CA ARG A 107 -10.99 7.00 -12.13
C ARG A 107 -12.17 7.95 -11.93
N ASP A 108 -13.37 7.51 -12.29
CA ASP A 108 -14.59 8.28 -12.00
C ASP A 108 -15.01 8.09 -10.54
N GLY A 109 -14.67 9.06 -9.68
CA GLY A 109 -15.04 9.08 -8.26
C GLY A 109 -16.55 9.32 -8.03
N ARG A 110 -17.32 9.67 -9.06
CA ARG A 110 -18.77 9.93 -8.97
C ARG A 110 -19.61 8.66 -9.08
N ILE A 111 -19.03 7.53 -9.49
CA ILE A 111 -19.74 6.23 -9.57
C ILE A 111 -20.45 5.96 -8.24
N LYS A 112 -21.76 5.67 -8.28
CA LYS A 112 -22.65 5.57 -7.11
C LYS A 112 -22.13 4.64 -6.00
N ARG A 113 -21.54 3.49 -6.36
CA ARG A 113 -21.03 2.47 -5.42
C ARG A 113 -19.72 2.86 -4.72
N LEU A 114 -19.04 3.92 -5.15
CA LEU A 114 -17.77 4.35 -4.56
C LEU A 114 -17.98 5.34 -3.41
N ASN A 115 -17.09 5.30 -2.43
CA ASN A 115 -17.00 6.33 -1.41
C ASN A 115 -16.75 7.70 -2.04
N LYS A 116 -17.40 8.74 -1.53
CA LYS A 116 -17.33 10.11 -2.08
C LYS A 116 -16.26 10.97 -1.42
N TYR A 117 -15.77 10.62 -0.24
CA TYR A 117 -14.76 11.41 0.46
C TYR A 117 -13.46 11.65 -0.35
N PRO A 118 -13.01 10.75 -1.27
CA PRO A 118 -11.83 11.04 -2.09
C PRO A 118 -12.01 12.23 -3.04
N LEU A 119 -13.25 12.59 -3.42
CA LEU A 119 -13.51 13.73 -4.31
C LEU A 119 -13.06 15.07 -3.72
N THR A 120 -13.09 15.20 -2.40
CA THR A 120 -12.75 16.42 -1.67
C THR A 120 -11.52 16.28 -0.77
N MET A 121 -11.00 15.05 -0.59
CA MET A 121 -9.84 14.78 0.25
C MET A 121 -8.58 15.43 -0.35
N ASP A 122 -7.62 15.79 0.51
CA ASP A 122 -6.31 16.24 0.07
C ASP A 122 -5.51 15.07 -0.52
N GLN A 123 -4.89 15.26 -1.69
CA GLN A 123 -4.01 14.28 -2.36
C GLN A 123 -4.62 12.85 -2.49
N PRO A 124 -5.83 12.69 -3.09
CA PRO A 124 -6.56 11.42 -3.08
C PRO A 124 -5.81 10.27 -3.77
N MET A 125 -5.06 10.54 -4.84
CA MET A 125 -4.23 9.51 -5.48
C MET A 125 -3.15 8.97 -4.55
N LEU A 126 -2.49 9.84 -3.78
CA LEU A 126 -1.44 9.44 -2.84
C LEU A 126 -1.98 8.60 -1.69
N TRP A 127 -3.05 9.04 -1.03
CA TRP A 127 -3.61 8.37 0.14
C TRP A 127 -4.38 7.10 -0.18
N GLU A 128 -5.09 7.06 -1.32
CA GLU A 128 -5.97 5.93 -1.64
C GLU A 128 -5.33 4.86 -2.52
N GLN A 129 -4.44 5.25 -3.44
CA GLN A 129 -3.85 4.33 -4.42
C GLN A 129 -2.35 4.18 -4.26
N SER A 130 -1.60 5.28 -4.24
CA SER A 130 -0.13 5.22 -4.18
C SER A 130 0.36 4.52 -2.92
N ILE A 131 -0.42 4.54 -1.85
CA ILE A 131 -0.12 3.82 -0.61
C ILE A 131 0.08 2.31 -0.83
N HIS A 132 -0.70 1.66 -1.71
CA HIS A 132 -0.47 0.27 -2.09
C HIS A 132 0.83 0.09 -2.89
N HIS A 133 1.12 1.04 -3.78
CA HIS A 133 2.31 0.97 -4.62
C HIS A 133 3.59 1.19 -3.80
N PHE A 134 3.60 2.16 -2.90
CA PHE A 134 4.72 2.42 -1.99
C PHE A 134 4.96 1.26 -1.03
N ASP A 135 3.87 0.64 -0.58
CA ASP A 135 3.95 -0.58 0.21
C ASP A 135 4.56 -1.75 -0.57
N LEU A 136 4.09 -1.99 -1.80
CA LEU A 136 4.65 -3.01 -2.70
C LEU A 136 6.12 -2.78 -3.01
N ILE A 137 6.53 -1.54 -3.27
CA ILE A 137 7.93 -1.17 -3.50
C ILE A 137 8.79 -1.57 -2.29
N ARG A 138 8.38 -1.18 -1.08
CA ARG A 138 9.08 -1.57 0.15
C ARG A 138 9.13 -3.08 0.34
N PHE A 139 8.01 -3.74 0.11
CA PHE A 139 7.86 -5.18 0.33
C PHE A 139 8.68 -6.00 -0.67
N VAL A 140 8.60 -5.69 -1.97
CA VAL A 140 9.30 -6.42 -3.04
C VAL A 140 10.81 -6.25 -2.96
N TYR A 141 11.30 -5.04 -2.69
CA TYR A 141 12.73 -4.78 -2.60
C TYR A 141 13.29 -4.94 -1.19
N ASN A 142 12.47 -5.36 -0.24
CA ASN A 142 12.81 -5.54 1.19
C ASN A 142 13.62 -4.36 1.74
N SER A 143 13.18 -3.13 1.44
CA SER A 143 13.90 -1.91 1.81
C SER A 143 12.97 -0.74 2.02
N ASP A 144 13.19 0.01 3.10
CA ASP A 144 12.48 1.26 3.34
C ASP A 144 13.00 2.38 2.42
N VAL A 145 12.17 3.39 2.17
CA VAL A 145 12.56 4.59 1.42
C VAL A 145 13.42 5.49 2.29
N LYS A 146 14.55 5.95 1.76
CA LYS A 146 15.50 6.88 2.38
C LYS A 146 15.14 8.33 2.08
N SER A 147 14.74 8.63 0.84
CA SER A 147 14.39 9.99 0.42
C SER A 147 13.40 10.00 -0.73
N VAL A 148 12.69 11.13 -0.87
CA VAL A 148 11.67 11.39 -1.88
C VAL A 148 11.88 12.77 -2.50
N PHE A 149 11.82 12.86 -3.83
CA PHE A 149 11.58 14.08 -4.57
C PHE A 149 10.31 13.89 -5.40
N ALA A 150 9.31 14.76 -5.25
CA ALA A 150 8.02 14.59 -5.90
C ALA A 150 7.38 15.92 -6.31
N THR A 151 6.55 15.83 -7.36
CA THR A 151 5.60 16.87 -7.76
C THR A 151 4.20 16.29 -7.81
N THR A 152 3.21 17.08 -7.42
CA THR A 152 1.79 16.72 -7.53
C THR A 152 1.07 17.79 -8.34
N SER A 153 0.00 17.40 -9.02
CA SER A 153 -0.81 18.32 -9.81
C SER A 153 -2.24 17.81 -9.98
N ASN A 154 -3.12 18.73 -10.34
CA ASN A 154 -4.51 18.39 -10.70
C ASN A 154 -4.83 19.01 -12.07
N PRO A 155 -5.15 18.21 -13.09
CA PRO A 155 -5.49 18.76 -14.41
C PRO A 155 -6.86 19.46 -14.37
N SER A 156 -7.06 20.44 -15.26
CA SER A 156 -8.28 21.27 -15.31
C SER A 156 -9.57 20.46 -15.55
N TRP A 157 -9.46 19.29 -16.16
CA TRP A 157 -10.61 18.38 -16.39
C TRP A 157 -10.89 17.43 -15.23
N SER A 158 -10.13 17.50 -14.13
CA SER A 158 -10.32 16.64 -12.98
C SER A 158 -11.66 16.88 -12.29
N MET A 159 -12.34 15.79 -11.92
CA MET A 159 -13.51 15.86 -11.06
C MET A 159 -13.16 15.95 -9.57
N TYR A 160 -11.91 15.72 -9.22
CA TYR A 160 -11.42 15.83 -7.84
C TYR A 160 -11.01 17.26 -7.53
N LYS A 161 -11.25 17.67 -6.30
CA LYS A 161 -10.92 19.03 -5.85
C LYS A 161 -9.42 19.28 -5.78
N ASN A 162 -8.66 18.26 -5.39
CA ASN A 162 -7.23 18.37 -5.10
C ASN A 162 -6.40 17.44 -6.00
N ASP A 163 -5.07 17.48 -5.89
CA ASP A 163 -4.12 16.83 -6.78
C ASP A 163 -4.35 15.32 -6.92
N THR A 164 -4.48 14.88 -8.16
CA THR A 164 -4.71 13.49 -8.55
C THR A 164 -3.57 12.85 -9.30
N ASN A 165 -2.54 13.63 -9.62
CA ASN A 165 -1.32 13.18 -10.28
C ASN A 165 -0.13 13.33 -9.33
N VAL A 166 0.78 12.37 -9.40
CA VAL A 166 2.05 12.40 -8.68
C VAL A 166 3.16 11.81 -9.53
N ASN A 167 4.27 12.54 -9.63
CA ASN A 167 5.54 12.05 -10.17
C ASN A 167 6.56 12.10 -9.04
N ALA A 168 7.25 10.99 -8.79
CA ALA A 168 8.19 10.91 -7.69
C ALA A 168 9.44 10.10 -8.04
N ILE A 169 10.57 10.53 -7.50
CA ILE A 169 11.82 9.77 -7.44
C ILE A 169 11.99 9.32 -5.99
N LEU A 170 11.99 8.00 -5.77
CA LEU A 170 12.21 7.40 -4.46
C LEU A 170 13.61 6.77 -4.44
N GLU A 171 14.41 7.09 -3.42
CA GLU A 171 15.68 6.43 -3.13
C GLU A 171 15.47 5.45 -1.98
N LEU A 172 15.68 4.16 -2.19
CA LEU A 172 15.60 3.16 -1.12
C LEU A 172 16.89 3.12 -0.29
N LYS A 173 16.82 2.61 0.93
CA LYS A 173 18.00 2.49 1.81
C LYS A 173 19.07 1.55 1.26
N ASN A 174 18.67 0.55 0.45
CA ASN A 174 19.59 -0.37 -0.25
C ASN A 174 20.13 0.19 -1.58
N GLY A 175 19.88 1.46 -1.88
CA GLY A 175 20.43 2.16 -3.06
C GLY A 175 19.60 2.04 -4.34
N ILE A 176 18.48 1.31 -4.34
CA ILE A 176 17.61 1.22 -5.51
C ILE A 176 16.90 2.56 -5.74
N ILE A 177 16.89 3.04 -6.98
CA ILE A 177 16.15 4.26 -7.37
C ILE A 177 14.87 3.86 -8.10
N ILE A 178 13.75 4.45 -7.70
CA ILE A 178 12.44 4.21 -8.30
C ILE A 178 11.89 5.48 -8.90
N ASN A 179 11.58 5.46 -10.20
CA ASN A 179 10.75 6.48 -10.84
C ASN A 179 9.29 6.03 -10.74
N TYR A 180 8.47 6.81 -10.05
CA TYR A 180 7.07 6.53 -9.80
C TYR A 180 6.18 7.55 -10.50
N VAL A 181 5.16 7.07 -11.22
CA VAL A 181 4.09 7.87 -11.81
C VAL A 181 2.75 7.31 -11.37
N GLY A 182 1.93 8.16 -10.77
CA GLY A 182 0.58 7.83 -10.36
C GLY A 182 -0.42 8.87 -10.88
N ASN A 183 -1.45 8.44 -11.60
CA ASN A 183 -2.43 9.36 -12.19
C ASN A 183 -3.84 8.74 -12.14
N TRP A 184 -4.80 9.49 -11.57
CA TRP A 184 -6.22 9.10 -11.55
C TRP A 184 -7.08 9.84 -12.57
N GLN A 185 -6.53 10.84 -13.24
CA GLN A 185 -7.24 11.65 -14.23
C GLN A 185 -6.54 11.65 -15.59
N SER A 186 -6.03 10.47 -15.99
CA SER A 186 -5.59 10.21 -17.36
C SER A 186 -6.76 10.38 -18.33
N ASN A 187 -6.51 10.94 -19.50
CA ASN A 187 -7.51 11.06 -20.58
C ASN A 187 -7.81 9.71 -21.27
N SER A 188 -7.24 8.61 -20.79
CA SER A 188 -7.51 7.27 -21.28
C SER A 188 -8.31 6.48 -20.26
N GLN A 189 -9.36 5.79 -20.71
CA GLN A 189 -10.10 4.83 -19.88
C GLN A 189 -9.32 3.53 -19.65
N THR A 190 -8.36 3.25 -20.52
CA THR A 190 -7.48 2.08 -20.37
C THR A 190 -6.44 2.35 -19.31
N LEU A 191 -6.31 1.42 -18.36
CA LEU A 191 -5.25 1.47 -17.37
C LEU A 191 -3.88 1.30 -18.08
N ASN A 192 -3.02 2.31 -17.98
CA ASN A 192 -1.61 2.20 -18.31
C ASN A 192 -0.84 1.78 -17.06
N PHE A 193 -0.33 0.56 -17.08
CA PHE A 193 0.43 -0.01 -15.96
C PHE A 193 1.75 -0.58 -16.46
N GLU A 194 2.83 -0.21 -15.79
CA GLU A 194 4.13 -0.86 -15.94
C GLU A 194 4.88 -0.85 -14.62
N TRP A 195 5.37 -2.00 -14.21
CA TRP A 195 6.39 -2.11 -13.18
C TRP A 195 7.62 -2.83 -13.73
N ARG A 196 8.61 -2.06 -14.15
CA ARG A 196 9.86 -2.51 -14.72
C ARG A 196 10.99 -2.37 -13.71
N THR A 197 11.78 -3.42 -13.52
CA THR A 197 12.93 -3.46 -12.62
C THR A 197 14.17 -3.87 -13.40
N GLU A 198 15.16 -3.00 -13.46
CA GLU A 198 16.48 -3.28 -14.02
C GLU A 198 17.37 -3.93 -12.96
N CYS A 199 17.90 -5.09 -13.26
CA CYS A 199 18.76 -5.88 -12.40
C CYS A 199 20.10 -6.17 -13.10
N GLU A 200 21.12 -6.61 -12.35
CA GLU A 200 22.47 -6.86 -12.88
C GLU A 200 22.50 -7.91 -14.00
N LYS A 201 21.62 -8.91 -13.96
CA LYS A 201 21.59 -10.04 -14.91
C LYS A 201 20.34 -10.07 -15.78
N GLY A 202 19.52 -9.02 -15.77
CA GLY A 202 18.32 -8.95 -16.59
C GLY A 202 17.27 -7.98 -16.07
N ILE A 203 16.07 -8.10 -16.60
CA ILE A 203 14.97 -7.18 -16.34
C ILE A 203 13.75 -7.99 -15.92
N ILE A 204 13.02 -7.51 -14.89
CA ILE A 204 11.70 -8.00 -14.54
C ILE A 204 10.69 -6.97 -15.01
N ILE A 205 9.65 -7.41 -15.73
CA ILE A 205 8.62 -6.53 -16.27
C ILE A 205 7.24 -7.07 -15.91
N GLN A 206 6.38 -6.21 -15.38
CA GLN A 206 4.96 -6.44 -15.18
C GLN A 206 4.21 -5.35 -15.96
N LYS A 207 3.37 -5.77 -16.92
CA LYS A 207 2.66 -4.87 -17.86
C LYS A 207 1.19 -4.68 -17.49
N LYS A 208 0.67 -5.54 -16.62
CA LYS A 208 -0.69 -5.46 -16.08
C LYS A 208 -0.64 -5.50 -14.56
N GLN A 209 -1.48 -4.77 -13.91
CA GLN A 209 -1.43 -4.57 -12.46
C GLN A 209 -1.45 -5.88 -11.65
N PHE A 210 -2.18 -6.90 -12.11
CA PHE A 210 -2.41 -8.12 -11.31
C PHE A 210 -2.10 -9.43 -12.04
N GLU A 211 -1.91 -9.43 -13.37
CA GLU A 211 -2.11 -10.63 -14.18
C GLU A 211 -0.86 -11.21 -14.83
N ASP A 212 0.24 -10.48 -14.91
CA ASP A 212 1.39 -10.92 -15.68
C ASP A 212 2.72 -10.63 -14.99
N LEU A 213 3.73 -11.36 -15.42
CA LEU A 213 5.13 -11.12 -15.07
C LEU A 213 6.02 -11.69 -16.15
N TYR A 214 7.06 -10.94 -16.53
CA TYR A 214 8.04 -11.34 -17.54
C TYR A 214 9.45 -11.18 -16.98
N TYR A 215 10.33 -12.02 -17.47
CA TYR A 215 11.76 -11.90 -17.27
C TYR A 215 12.45 -11.77 -18.61
N LYS A 216 13.40 -10.85 -18.71
CA LYS A 216 14.24 -10.64 -19.87
C LYS A 216 15.70 -10.78 -19.44
N PRO A 217 16.47 -11.78 -19.97
CA PRO A 217 17.88 -11.92 -19.65
C PRO A 217 18.71 -10.72 -20.08
N PHE A 218 19.87 -10.55 -19.48
CA PHE A 218 20.81 -9.47 -19.80
C PHE A 218 21.12 -9.43 -21.31
N LYS A 219 21.03 -8.25 -21.90
CA LYS A 219 21.23 -7.98 -23.35
C LYS A 219 20.36 -8.82 -24.30
N SER A 220 19.35 -9.53 -23.83
CA SER A 220 18.40 -10.28 -24.66
C SER A 220 17.29 -9.38 -25.21
N SER A 221 16.84 -9.65 -26.44
CA SER A 221 15.59 -9.06 -26.98
C SER A 221 14.34 -9.87 -26.57
N VAL A 222 14.51 -11.10 -26.07
CA VAL A 222 13.40 -12.04 -25.81
C VAL A 222 12.91 -11.91 -24.38
N GLU A 223 11.62 -11.66 -24.23
CA GLU A 223 10.90 -11.71 -22.96
C GLU A 223 10.33 -13.10 -22.71
N LYS A 224 10.59 -13.65 -21.53
CA LYS A 224 10.05 -14.94 -21.09
C LYS A 224 8.93 -14.69 -20.10
N LYS A 225 7.71 -15.10 -20.42
CA LYS A 225 6.56 -15.01 -19.52
C LYS A 225 6.76 -15.98 -18.34
N ILE A 226 6.53 -15.48 -17.13
CA ILE A 226 6.53 -16.27 -15.91
C ILE A 226 5.12 -16.82 -15.67
N LYS A 227 5.02 -18.12 -15.43
CA LYS A 227 3.73 -18.75 -15.09
C LYS A 227 3.33 -18.32 -13.68
N LEU A 228 2.23 -17.59 -13.57
CA LEU A 228 1.63 -17.21 -12.29
C LEU A 228 0.59 -18.25 -11.85
N ARG A 229 0.46 -18.42 -10.54
CA ARG A 229 -0.66 -19.17 -9.98
C ARG A 229 -1.98 -18.47 -10.35
N LYS A 230 -2.96 -19.20 -10.83
CA LYS A 230 -4.31 -18.69 -11.02
C LYS A 230 -4.96 -18.49 -9.65
N ILE A 231 -5.60 -17.36 -9.45
CA ILE A 231 -6.34 -17.04 -8.23
C ILE A 231 -7.70 -16.45 -8.57
N LYS A 232 -8.63 -16.58 -7.64
CA LYS A 232 -9.84 -15.77 -7.61
C LYS A 232 -9.50 -14.44 -6.93
N MET A 233 -9.29 -13.41 -7.74
CA MET A 233 -8.94 -12.05 -7.29
C MET A 233 -9.91 -11.57 -6.20
N TRP A 234 -9.40 -10.85 -5.22
CA TRP A 234 -10.13 -10.31 -4.06
C TRP A 234 -10.66 -11.37 -3.08
N PHE A 235 -10.39 -12.64 -3.34
CA PHE A 235 -10.74 -13.74 -2.45
C PHE A 235 -9.48 -14.47 -1.95
N ASP A 236 -8.65 -14.98 -2.86
CA ASP A 236 -7.48 -15.77 -2.46
C ASP A 236 -6.37 -14.91 -1.85
N ASP A 237 -6.17 -13.69 -2.35
CA ASP A 237 -5.26 -12.70 -1.77
C ASP A 237 -5.74 -12.23 -0.39
N ALA A 238 -7.05 -12.03 -0.21
CA ALA A 238 -7.64 -11.72 1.09
C ALA A 238 -7.50 -12.88 2.09
N ASN A 239 -7.68 -14.13 1.65
CA ASN A 239 -7.46 -15.30 2.50
C ASN A 239 -6.01 -15.42 2.96
N LEU A 240 -5.03 -15.15 2.08
CA LEU A 240 -3.62 -15.15 2.46
C LEU A 240 -3.30 -14.04 3.47
N LEU A 241 -3.88 -12.86 3.31
CA LEU A 241 -3.78 -11.77 4.27
C LEU A 241 -4.36 -12.16 5.63
N LEU A 242 -5.54 -12.78 5.66
CA LEU A 242 -6.19 -13.26 6.89
C LEU A 242 -5.34 -14.32 7.58
N ASN A 243 -4.80 -15.28 6.83
CA ASN A 243 -3.92 -16.31 7.39
C ASN A 243 -2.67 -15.69 8.02
N ASP A 244 -2.01 -14.71 7.36
CA ASP A 244 -0.85 -14.02 7.95
C ASP A 244 -1.23 -13.22 9.21
N PHE A 245 -2.43 -12.65 9.26
CA PHE A 245 -2.96 -11.98 10.45
C PHE A 245 -3.15 -12.97 11.61
N PHE A 246 -3.78 -14.13 11.37
CA PHE A 246 -3.95 -15.18 12.38
C PHE A 246 -2.62 -15.77 12.84
N ASP A 247 -1.70 -16.02 11.92
CA ASP A 247 -0.35 -16.53 12.26
C ASP A 247 0.45 -15.50 13.05
N THR A 248 0.24 -14.22 12.77
CA THR A 248 0.85 -13.11 13.53
C THR A 248 0.36 -13.09 14.97
N ILE A 249 -0.93 -13.29 15.21
CA ILE A 249 -1.53 -13.36 16.55
C ILE A 249 -1.00 -14.60 17.29
N LYS A 250 -1.09 -15.78 16.68
CA LYS A 250 -0.65 -17.04 17.29
C LYS A 250 0.83 -17.05 17.65
N ALA A 251 1.67 -16.52 16.80
CA ALA A 251 3.11 -16.47 17.00
C ALA A 251 3.57 -15.39 18.01
N LYS A 252 2.64 -14.60 18.56
CA LYS A 252 2.95 -13.46 19.44
C LYS A 252 4.09 -12.59 18.90
N LYS A 253 4.07 -12.33 17.60
CA LYS A 253 5.10 -11.52 16.91
C LYS A 253 5.22 -10.14 17.54
N ASN A 254 6.33 -9.45 17.29
CA ASN A 254 6.59 -8.12 17.82
C ASN A 254 5.49 -7.12 17.41
N ILE A 255 4.62 -6.79 18.35
CA ILE A 255 3.45 -5.91 18.19
C ILE A 255 3.87 -4.54 17.62
N TYR A 256 4.94 -3.94 18.18
CA TYR A 256 5.41 -2.61 17.74
C TYR A 256 5.82 -2.61 16.27
N LYS A 257 6.49 -3.68 15.81
CA LYS A 257 6.92 -3.82 14.41
C LYS A 257 5.71 -3.95 13.49
N ILE A 258 4.70 -4.74 13.88
CA ILE A 258 3.48 -4.98 13.08
C ILE A 258 2.66 -3.71 12.97
N ASN A 259 2.32 -3.10 14.11
CA ASN A 259 1.51 -1.90 14.15
C ASN A 259 2.15 -0.72 13.40
N SER A 260 3.49 -0.64 13.41
CA SER A 260 4.23 0.45 12.77
C SER A 260 4.55 0.21 11.29
N ASP A 261 4.38 -0.99 10.74
CA ASP A 261 4.82 -1.30 9.37
C ASP A 261 4.16 -0.39 8.33
N HIS A 262 2.86 -0.16 8.46
CA HIS A 262 2.12 0.71 7.55
C HIS A 262 2.56 2.19 7.63
N LEU A 263 3.02 2.66 8.81
CA LEU A 263 3.54 4.03 8.93
C LEU A 263 4.72 4.29 8.01
N LYS A 264 5.53 3.27 7.73
CA LYS A 264 6.66 3.37 6.80
C LYS A 264 6.23 3.60 5.35
N SER A 265 5.03 3.16 4.97
CA SER A 265 4.43 3.47 3.67
C SER A 265 3.75 4.84 3.68
N LEU A 266 3.06 5.18 4.77
CA LEU A 266 2.40 6.49 4.93
C LEU A 266 3.39 7.66 4.99
N VAL A 267 4.57 7.46 5.56
CA VAL A 267 5.60 8.53 5.58
C VAL A 267 6.11 8.87 4.19
N ILE A 268 6.05 7.93 3.23
CA ILE A 268 6.39 8.22 1.83
C ILE A 268 5.33 9.14 1.21
N VAL A 269 4.05 8.89 1.48
CA VAL A 269 2.95 9.78 1.07
C VAL A 269 3.15 11.19 1.62
N ASP A 270 3.40 11.32 2.92
CA ASP A 270 3.67 12.60 3.59
C ASP A 270 4.92 13.31 3.00
N ALA A 271 5.98 12.54 2.70
CA ALA A 271 7.19 13.06 2.07
C ALA A 271 6.94 13.54 0.62
N CYS A 272 6.11 12.84 -0.17
CA CYS A 272 5.70 13.31 -1.50
C CYS A 272 4.99 14.66 -1.42
N ILE A 273 4.03 14.80 -0.50
CA ILE A 273 3.28 16.05 -0.28
C ILE A 273 4.23 17.18 0.14
N LYS A 274 5.11 16.94 1.09
CA LYS A 274 6.11 17.91 1.54
C LYS A 274 7.08 18.32 0.44
N SER A 275 7.53 17.34 -0.37
CA SER A 275 8.43 17.59 -1.49
C SER A 275 7.76 18.46 -2.54
N SER A 276 6.54 18.13 -2.95
CA SER A 276 5.78 18.94 -3.92
C SER A 276 5.57 20.37 -3.46
N LYS A 277 5.19 20.55 -2.18
CA LYS A 277 4.98 21.91 -1.60
C LYS A 277 6.25 22.73 -1.48
N SER A 278 7.39 22.10 -1.20
CA SER A 278 8.66 22.80 -0.94
C SER A 278 9.60 22.88 -2.14
N GLY A 279 9.35 22.08 -3.20
CA GLY A 279 10.30 21.91 -4.32
C GLY A 279 11.63 21.27 -3.93
N LYS A 280 11.68 20.57 -2.77
CA LYS A 280 12.92 20.01 -2.22
C LYS A 280 12.83 18.49 -2.05
N LYS A 281 14.00 17.83 -2.12
CA LYS A 281 14.17 16.41 -1.73
C LYS A 281 13.96 16.27 -0.22
N ILE A 282 13.05 15.39 0.18
CA ILE A 282 12.71 15.12 1.58
C ILE A 282 13.42 13.86 2.04
N GLN A 283 14.20 13.94 3.12
CA GLN A 283 14.83 12.79 3.77
C GLN A 283 13.86 12.15 4.76
N ILE A 284 13.73 10.82 4.70
CA ILE A 284 12.94 10.03 5.65
C ILE A 284 13.88 9.46 6.70
N LYS A 285 13.76 9.95 7.94
CA LYS A 285 14.58 9.51 9.08
C LYS A 285 13.85 8.41 9.87
N ALA A 286 14.58 7.55 10.58
CA ALA A 286 14.02 6.44 11.37
C ALA A 286 13.05 6.90 12.46
N ASN A 287 13.25 8.08 13.03
CA ASN A 287 12.35 8.68 14.04
C ASN A 287 11.09 9.34 13.46
N ASN A 288 10.87 9.24 12.17
CA ASN A 288 9.65 9.75 11.55
C ASN A 288 8.43 8.83 11.76
N TYR A 289 8.65 7.57 12.18
CA TYR A 289 7.59 6.56 12.37
C TYR A 289 7.80 5.69 13.60
#